data_41b6caed2697b6f6ce314ff664507e37
#
_entry.id   41b6caed2697b6f6ce314ff664507e37
#
_cell.length_a   1.000
_cell.length_b   1.000
_cell.length_c   1.000
_cell.angle_alpha   90.00
_cell.angle_beta   90.00
_cell.angle_gamma   90.00
#
_symmetry.space_group_name_H-M   'P 1'
#
loop_
_entity.id
_entity.type
_entity.pdbx_description
1 polymer ?
#
loop_
_entity_poly.entity_id
_entity_poly.type
_entity_poly.pdbx_seq_one_letter_code
_entity_poly.pdbx_strand_id
1 'polypeptide(L)'
;MLALVLGAVSPQAFAQQPAASSAVSTASQDVATRAVTRSTPAAALADRQLFYVAGESTMLYNTPDDSRPVRRLTVTTPVQRLSCEDEWCEVRTDDGKQGFVPETAISNIWIRASKADRRVYMYRGTRLMKTFKADFGYNAFSDKERRGSTSLRDHWRTPEGQFYVVRRNPNSQFYKALVLNYPTASDARRGYRNGIISRSERDAIIEADERISMPPMNTELGGWVEIHGDGTGAATNWTQGCVAVTNEDMNTLWWWTQVGTPVLVE
;
A
#
# COMPACT_ATOMS: atom_id res chain seq x y z
N MET A 1 -28.61 20.48 -59.62
CA MET A 1 -29.92 21.04 -59.26
C MET A 1 -29.95 21.15 -57.75
N LEU A 2 -29.70 22.35 -57.30
CA LEU A 2 -30.59 23.42 -56.84
C LEU A 2 -31.46 22.93 -55.66
N ALA A 3 -31.57 23.54 -54.48
CA ALA A 3 -31.49 24.95 -54.17
C ALA A 3 -31.12 25.20 -52.69
N LEU A 4 -30.42 26.31 -52.49
CA LEU A 4 -30.32 27.09 -51.27
C LEU A 4 -31.69 27.65 -50.85
N VAL A 5 -31.93 27.76 -49.52
CA VAL A 5 -32.77 28.84 -48.99
C VAL A 5 -32.07 29.46 -47.79
N LEU A 6 -31.65 30.69 -47.98
CA LEU A 6 -31.27 31.67 -46.96
C LEU A 6 -32.55 32.27 -46.38
N GLY A 7 -32.58 32.47 -45.08
CA GLY A 7 -33.62 33.24 -44.39
C GLY A 7 -32.98 34.17 -43.35
N ALA A 8 -33.12 35.44 -43.60
CA ALA A 8 -32.42 36.60 -43.05
C ALA A 8 -32.93 37.05 -41.67
N VAL A 9 -31.99 37.54 -40.92
CA VAL A 9 -31.82 38.72 -40.02
C VAL A 9 -33.01 39.68 -39.91
N SER A 10 -33.32 40.11 -38.70
CA SER A 10 -33.34 41.54 -38.33
C SER A 10 -33.51 41.83 -36.83
N PRO A 11 -33.00 42.97 -36.36
CA PRO A 11 -32.83 43.35 -34.98
C PRO A 11 -33.81 44.43 -34.52
N GLN A 12 -34.06 44.51 -33.22
CA GLN A 12 -34.63 45.71 -32.55
C GLN A 12 -34.53 45.51 -31.03
N ALA A 13 -34.38 46.43 -30.13
CA ALA A 13 -34.07 47.85 -30.14
C ALA A 13 -33.82 48.23 -28.67
N PHE A 14 -33.04 49.26 -28.48
CA PHE A 14 -32.75 49.95 -27.23
C PHE A 14 -33.98 50.37 -26.44
N ALA A 15 -33.96 50.28 -25.12
CA ALA A 15 -34.69 51.18 -24.23
C ALA A 15 -33.91 51.41 -22.93
N GLN A 16 -33.83 52.72 -22.61
CA GLN A 16 -33.01 53.35 -21.58
C GLN A 16 -33.54 53.15 -20.16
N GLN A 17 -32.57 53.31 -19.23
CA GLN A 17 -32.76 53.47 -17.77
C GLN A 17 -33.60 54.71 -17.42
N PRO A 18 -34.07 54.73 -16.14
CA PRO A 18 -33.69 55.88 -15.31
C PRO A 18 -33.00 55.51 -14.01
N ALA A 19 -32.24 56.47 -13.53
CA ALA A 19 -31.37 56.43 -12.36
C ALA A 19 -32.12 56.78 -11.06
N ALA A 20 -31.44 56.41 -9.97
CA ALA A 20 -31.37 56.99 -8.64
C ALA A 20 -32.27 56.41 -7.55
N SER A 21 -31.66 55.78 -6.58
CA SER A 21 -31.68 56.35 -5.22
C SER A 21 -30.74 55.55 -4.29
N SER A 22 -29.90 56.27 -3.57
CA SER A 22 -28.95 55.84 -2.58
C SER A 22 -29.66 55.22 -1.38
N ALA A 23 -29.27 53.99 -1.02
CA ALA A 23 -29.45 53.50 0.34
C ALA A 23 -28.15 52.74 0.74
N VAL A 24 -27.43 53.36 1.67
CA VAL A 24 -26.29 52.75 2.35
C VAL A 24 -26.84 51.61 3.18
N SER A 25 -26.50 50.41 2.84
CA SER A 25 -26.71 49.22 3.68
C SER A 25 -25.38 48.57 3.94
N THR A 26 -25.04 48.50 5.21
CA THR A 26 -23.86 47.85 5.78
C THR A 26 -23.75 46.41 5.29
N ALA A 27 -22.77 46.15 4.45
CA ALA A 27 -22.42 44.80 4.07
C ALA A 27 -21.75 44.07 5.26
N SER A 28 -22.47 43.18 5.88
CA SER A 28 -21.86 42.05 6.65
C SER A 28 -21.03 41.24 5.70
N GLN A 29 -19.74 41.30 5.87
CA GLN A 29 -18.81 40.38 5.22
C GLN A 29 -18.96 39.00 5.90
N ASP A 30 -19.77 38.13 5.32
CA ASP A 30 -19.70 36.68 5.56
C ASP A 30 -18.38 36.17 4.94
N VAL A 31 -17.35 36.22 5.77
CA VAL A 31 -16.13 35.44 5.53
C VAL A 31 -16.52 33.99 5.70
N ALA A 32 -16.80 33.31 4.60
CA ALA A 32 -16.90 31.86 4.56
C ALA A 32 -15.59 31.28 5.09
N THR A 33 -15.56 30.99 6.39
CA THR A 33 -14.47 30.30 7.07
C THR A 33 -14.42 28.90 6.48
N ARG A 34 -13.57 28.72 5.49
CA ARG A 34 -13.16 27.39 5.02
C ARG A 34 -12.60 26.66 6.21
N ALA A 35 -13.40 25.77 6.79
CA ALA A 35 -12.96 24.89 7.84
C ALA A 35 -11.87 23.98 7.26
N VAL A 36 -10.62 24.42 7.38
CA VAL A 36 -9.47 23.56 7.31
C VAL A 36 -9.62 22.66 8.53
N THR A 37 -10.08 21.43 8.33
CA THR A 37 -10.04 20.38 9.34
C THR A 37 -8.56 20.14 9.64
N ARG A 38 -8.01 20.94 10.56
CA ARG A 38 -6.75 20.61 11.21
C ARG A 38 -7.02 19.34 11.99
N SER A 39 -6.43 18.24 11.51
CA SER A 39 -6.33 17.04 12.33
C SER A 39 -5.83 17.47 13.70
N THR A 40 -6.57 17.13 14.75
CA THR A 40 -6.20 17.47 16.11
C THR A 40 -4.79 16.97 16.39
N PRO A 41 -3.96 17.74 17.13
CA PRO A 41 -2.59 17.34 17.46
C PRO A 41 -2.51 15.92 18.06
N ALA A 42 -3.54 15.48 18.79
CA ALA A 42 -3.63 14.15 19.38
C ALA A 42 -3.77 13.03 18.31
N ALA A 43 -4.54 13.23 17.23
CA ALA A 43 -4.65 12.25 16.13
C ALA A 43 -3.34 12.15 15.34
N ALA A 44 -2.66 13.27 15.10
CA ALA A 44 -1.36 13.30 14.46
C ALA A 44 -0.25 12.69 15.32
N LEU A 45 -0.34 12.78 16.66
CA LEU A 45 0.56 12.09 17.59
C LEU A 45 0.29 10.59 17.62
N ALA A 46 -0.98 10.16 17.68
CA ALA A 46 -1.35 8.75 17.66
C ALA A 46 -0.86 8.03 16.40
N ASP A 47 -0.99 8.67 15.24
CA ASP A 47 -0.53 8.14 13.97
C ASP A 47 1.01 8.00 13.89
N ARG A 48 1.75 8.90 14.54
CA ARG A 48 3.22 8.81 14.62
C ARG A 48 3.71 7.74 15.60
N GLN A 49 2.84 7.28 16.50
CA GLN A 49 3.17 6.32 17.55
C GLN A 49 2.80 4.88 17.21
N LEU A 50 1.99 4.66 16.16
CA LEU A 50 1.60 3.32 15.77
C LEU A 50 2.73 2.67 14.95
N PHE A 51 3.19 1.56 15.47
CA PHE A 51 4.22 0.70 14.89
C PHE A 51 3.71 -0.74 14.83
N TYR A 52 4.42 -1.59 14.14
CA TYR A 52 4.20 -3.03 14.13
C TYR A 52 5.53 -3.75 14.36
N VAL A 53 5.45 -4.98 14.86
CA VAL A 53 6.61 -5.86 15.00
C VAL A 53 7.09 -6.24 13.60
N ALA A 54 8.34 -5.92 13.30
CA ALA A 54 9.03 -6.26 12.06
C ALA A 54 10.00 -7.43 12.29
N GLY A 55 10.35 -8.15 11.23
CA GLY A 55 11.05 -9.41 11.34
C GLY A 55 10.07 -10.56 11.64
N GLU A 56 10.56 -11.71 12.07
CA GLU A 56 9.70 -12.86 12.35
C GLU A 56 8.96 -12.75 13.69
N SER A 57 9.63 -12.23 14.70
CA SER A 57 9.09 -11.99 16.04
C SER A 57 10.07 -11.19 16.88
N THR A 58 9.60 -10.65 18.01
CA THR A 58 10.46 -10.09 19.05
C THR A 58 9.97 -10.50 20.43
N MET A 59 10.81 -10.35 21.45
CA MET A 59 10.38 -10.48 22.85
C MET A 59 10.03 -9.11 23.41
N LEU A 60 8.94 -9.04 24.17
CA LEU A 60 8.63 -7.92 25.05
C LEU A 60 9.33 -8.15 26.38
N TYR A 61 10.05 -7.16 26.89
CA TYR A 61 10.81 -7.22 28.15
C TYR A 61 10.24 -6.25 29.18
N ASN A 62 10.45 -6.53 30.46
CA ASN A 62 10.07 -5.59 31.54
C ASN A 62 11.07 -4.43 31.71
N THR A 63 12.30 -4.61 31.25
CA THR A 63 13.42 -3.66 31.38
C THR A 63 14.07 -3.50 30.00
N PRO A 64 14.74 -2.35 29.70
CA PRO A 64 15.42 -2.13 28.43
C PRO A 64 16.74 -2.94 28.35
N ASP A 65 16.62 -4.22 28.54
CA ASP A 65 17.65 -5.25 28.42
C ASP A 65 16.98 -6.60 28.15
N ASP A 66 17.74 -7.63 27.83
CA ASP A 66 17.24 -8.95 27.50
C ASP A 66 17.06 -9.90 28.70
N SER A 67 17.24 -9.41 29.94
CA SER A 67 17.28 -10.22 31.15
C SER A 67 15.91 -10.65 31.65
N ARG A 68 14.82 -9.93 31.34
CA ARG A 68 13.47 -10.14 31.87
C ARG A 68 12.39 -10.24 30.80
N PRO A 69 12.37 -11.36 30.01
CA PRO A 69 11.36 -11.56 28.97
C PRO A 69 9.97 -11.72 29.58
N VAL A 70 8.97 -11.08 28.95
CA VAL A 70 7.56 -11.13 29.35
C VAL A 70 6.80 -12.08 28.43
N ARG A 71 6.82 -11.82 27.12
CA ARG A 71 6.16 -12.65 26.10
C ARG A 71 6.73 -12.38 24.71
N ARG A 72 6.51 -13.33 23.81
CA ARG A 72 6.81 -13.17 22.40
C ARG A 72 5.71 -12.35 21.72
N LEU A 73 6.13 -11.40 20.90
CA LEU A 73 5.28 -10.68 19.94
C LEU A 73 5.60 -11.20 18.55
N THR A 74 4.56 -11.60 17.81
CA THR A 74 4.70 -12.11 16.44
C THR A 74 4.81 -10.96 15.43
N VAL A 75 5.28 -11.28 14.24
CA VAL A 75 5.32 -10.35 13.11
C VAL A 75 3.98 -9.64 12.93
N THR A 76 4.02 -8.39 12.53
CA THR A 76 2.86 -7.49 12.33
C THR A 76 2.04 -7.15 13.58
N THR A 77 2.37 -7.72 14.77
CA THR A 77 1.70 -7.32 16.02
C THR A 77 1.76 -5.78 16.15
N PRO A 78 0.61 -5.09 16.22
CA PRO A 78 0.61 -3.64 16.38
C PRO A 78 1.08 -3.26 17.78
N VAL A 79 1.86 -2.19 17.85
CA VAL A 79 2.36 -1.63 19.12
C VAL A 79 2.34 -0.11 19.06
N GLN A 80 1.96 0.53 20.15
CA GLN A 80 2.13 1.96 20.33
C GLN A 80 3.53 2.22 20.88
N ARG A 81 4.36 2.93 20.13
CA ARG A 81 5.67 3.38 20.60
C ARG A 81 5.49 4.59 21.53
N LEU A 82 5.99 4.50 22.76
CA LEU A 82 5.92 5.54 23.76
C LEU A 82 7.20 6.40 23.75
N SER A 83 8.36 5.76 23.82
CA SER A 83 9.68 6.42 23.77
C SER A 83 10.72 5.48 23.17
N CYS A 84 11.89 5.99 22.80
CA CYS A 84 13.08 5.17 22.48
C CYS A 84 14.31 5.84 23.06
N GLU A 85 15.19 5.04 23.67
CA GLU A 85 16.46 5.42 24.24
C GLU A 85 17.43 4.23 24.18
N ASP A 86 18.67 4.45 23.88
CA ASP A 86 19.75 3.44 23.87
C ASP A 86 19.40 2.13 23.16
N GLU A 87 18.90 2.21 21.91
CA GLU A 87 18.53 1.08 21.06
C GLU A 87 17.28 0.30 21.53
N TRP A 88 16.59 0.75 22.58
CA TRP A 88 15.36 0.18 23.09
C TRP A 88 14.19 1.14 22.96
N CYS A 89 13.04 0.61 22.65
CA CYS A 89 11.79 1.36 22.64
C CYS A 89 10.82 0.83 23.68
N GLU A 90 10.30 1.73 24.50
CA GLU A 90 9.13 1.45 25.33
C GLU A 90 7.90 1.43 24.44
N VAL A 91 7.14 0.34 24.53
CA VAL A 91 5.93 0.13 23.73
C VAL A 91 4.75 -0.30 24.60
N ARG A 92 3.55 -0.02 24.07
CA ARG A 92 2.29 -0.55 24.60
C ARG A 92 1.62 -1.42 23.53
N THR A 93 1.25 -2.62 23.89
CA THR A 93 0.49 -3.55 23.04
C THR A 93 -1.02 -3.27 23.13
N ASP A 94 -1.84 -3.80 22.21
CA ASP A 94 -3.28 -3.55 22.13
C ASP A 94 -4.05 -3.97 23.40
N ASP A 95 -3.57 -5.01 24.10
CA ASP A 95 -4.12 -5.43 25.40
C ASP A 95 -3.66 -4.55 26.57
N GLY A 96 -2.97 -3.44 26.29
CA GLY A 96 -2.52 -2.46 27.27
C GLY A 96 -1.24 -2.80 28.00
N LYS A 97 -0.60 -3.96 27.72
CA LYS A 97 0.66 -4.33 28.36
C LYS A 97 1.79 -3.42 27.85
N GLN A 98 2.55 -2.86 28.77
CA GLN A 98 3.75 -2.08 28.49
C GLN A 98 5.02 -2.89 28.71
N GLY A 99 6.07 -2.53 27.99
CA GLY A 99 7.39 -3.11 28.10
C GLY A 99 8.33 -2.57 27.04
N PHE A 100 9.48 -3.18 26.92
CA PHE A 100 10.56 -2.75 26.04
C PHE A 100 10.80 -3.76 24.92
N VAL A 101 11.11 -3.25 23.74
CA VAL A 101 11.56 -4.03 22.58
C VAL A 101 12.78 -3.36 21.98
N PRO A 102 13.68 -4.09 21.29
CA PRO A 102 14.74 -3.47 20.51
C PRO A 102 14.15 -2.52 19.44
N GLU A 103 14.74 -1.34 19.24
CA GLU A 103 14.27 -0.37 18.24
C GLU A 103 14.19 -0.99 16.83
N THR A 104 15.13 -1.87 16.49
CA THR A 104 15.19 -2.57 15.21
C THR A 104 14.07 -3.60 15.00
N ALA A 105 13.37 -3.98 16.07
CA ALA A 105 12.30 -4.97 16.03
C ALA A 105 10.92 -4.38 15.67
N ILE A 106 10.79 -3.07 15.58
CA ILE A 106 9.53 -2.42 15.23
C ILE A 106 9.69 -1.48 14.04
N SER A 107 8.63 -1.31 13.25
CA SER A 107 8.63 -0.44 12.08
C SER A 107 7.26 0.22 11.90
N ASN A 108 7.22 1.34 11.19
CA ASN A 108 6.01 1.96 10.68
C ASN A 108 6.14 2.29 9.17
N ILE A 109 7.05 1.59 8.51
CA ILE A 109 7.23 1.67 7.06
C ILE A 109 6.18 0.78 6.38
N TRP A 110 5.54 1.28 5.32
CA TRP A 110 4.66 0.51 4.47
C TRP A 110 4.75 0.97 3.02
N ILE A 111 4.29 0.12 2.12
CA ILE A 111 4.39 0.32 0.67
C ILE A 111 2.99 0.35 0.07
N ARG A 112 2.77 1.28 -0.86
CA ARG A 112 1.62 1.28 -1.78
C ARG A 112 2.14 1.13 -3.21
N ALA A 113 1.70 0.11 -3.91
CA ALA A 113 1.98 -0.12 -5.32
C ALA A 113 0.72 0.16 -6.14
N SER A 114 0.71 1.24 -6.90
CA SER A 114 -0.43 1.64 -7.74
C SER A 114 -0.19 1.24 -9.19
N LYS A 115 -1.02 0.35 -9.68
CA LYS A 115 -1.03 -0.09 -11.08
C LYS A 115 -1.42 1.05 -12.02
N ALA A 116 -2.41 1.86 -11.60
CA ALA A 116 -2.88 3.01 -12.35
C ALA A 116 -1.80 4.08 -12.52
N ASP A 117 -1.06 4.38 -11.44
CA ASP A 117 0.01 5.37 -11.45
C ASP A 117 1.32 4.81 -12.02
N ARG A 118 1.46 3.48 -12.11
CA ARG A 118 2.71 2.75 -12.39
C ARG A 118 3.84 3.20 -11.47
N ARG A 119 3.54 3.22 -10.17
CA ARG A 119 4.45 3.71 -9.13
C ARG A 119 4.36 2.87 -7.87
N VAL A 120 5.48 2.84 -7.19
CA VAL A 120 5.57 2.39 -5.81
C VAL A 120 5.80 3.61 -4.93
N TYR A 121 5.04 3.70 -3.85
CA TYR A 121 5.13 4.75 -2.85
C TYR A 121 5.55 4.13 -1.53
N MET A 122 6.57 4.67 -0.90
CA MET A 122 7.04 4.24 0.42
C MET A 122 6.65 5.29 1.45
N TYR A 123 6.00 4.85 2.50
CA TYR A 123 5.52 5.68 3.58
C TYR A 123 6.17 5.33 4.92
N ARG A 124 6.25 6.33 5.80
CA ARG A 124 6.50 6.16 7.23
C ARG A 124 5.31 6.73 7.99
N GLY A 125 4.47 5.86 8.60
CA GLY A 125 3.15 6.25 9.07
C GLY A 125 2.35 6.88 7.93
N THR A 126 1.83 8.09 8.09
CA THR A 126 1.12 8.83 7.03
C THR A 126 2.01 9.63 6.09
N ARG A 127 3.31 9.75 6.39
CA ARG A 127 4.23 10.56 5.61
C ARG A 127 4.76 9.80 4.40
N LEU A 128 4.50 10.32 3.20
CA LEU A 128 5.18 9.85 1.98
C LEU A 128 6.68 10.17 2.07
N MET A 129 7.51 9.14 1.98
CA MET A 129 8.97 9.23 2.04
C MET A 129 9.60 9.29 0.65
N LYS A 130 9.18 8.40 -0.25
CA LYS A 130 9.73 8.30 -1.59
C LYS A 130 8.72 7.70 -2.57
N THR A 131 8.86 8.05 -3.83
CA THR A 131 8.08 7.53 -4.94
C THR A 131 9.03 6.95 -5.98
N PHE A 132 8.72 5.77 -6.51
CA PHE A 132 9.50 5.05 -7.48
C PHE A 132 8.65 4.79 -8.73
N LYS A 133 9.23 4.89 -9.92
CA LYS A 133 8.62 4.33 -11.13
C LYS A 133 8.65 2.81 -11.04
N ALA A 134 7.58 2.14 -11.45
CA ALA A 134 7.49 0.70 -11.36
C ALA A 134 6.86 0.09 -12.61
N ASP A 135 7.32 -1.09 -12.96
CA ASP A 135 6.72 -1.93 -13.98
C ASP A 135 5.80 -2.96 -13.31
N PHE A 136 4.71 -3.30 -13.97
CA PHE A 136 3.68 -4.19 -13.45
C PHE A 136 3.42 -5.38 -14.38
N GLY A 137 2.50 -6.23 -14.00
CA GLY A 137 2.04 -7.35 -14.82
C GLY A 137 1.59 -6.89 -16.21
N TYR A 138 1.80 -7.74 -17.22
CA TYR A 138 1.45 -7.46 -18.62
C TYR A 138 0.02 -6.92 -18.78
N ASN A 139 -0.95 -7.52 -18.08
CA ASN A 139 -2.29 -6.98 -17.94
C ASN A 139 -2.41 -6.23 -16.60
N ALA A 140 -2.37 -4.91 -16.63
CA ALA A 140 -2.46 -4.04 -15.45
C ALA A 140 -3.91 -3.67 -15.07
N PHE A 141 -4.91 -3.99 -15.93
CA PHE A 141 -6.29 -3.51 -15.77
C PHE A 141 -7.18 -4.41 -14.92
N SER A 142 -6.68 -5.58 -14.53
CA SER A 142 -7.46 -6.57 -13.80
C SER A 142 -6.67 -7.17 -12.65
N ASP A 143 -7.37 -7.64 -11.63
CA ASP A 143 -6.78 -8.41 -10.54
C ASP A 143 -6.33 -9.80 -11.01
N LYS A 144 -5.38 -10.37 -10.30
CA LYS A 144 -4.87 -11.72 -10.56
C LYS A 144 -5.85 -12.78 -10.04
N GLU A 145 -6.29 -13.64 -10.92
CA GLU A 145 -7.23 -14.72 -10.60
C GLU A 145 -6.59 -16.10 -10.63
N ARG A 146 -5.58 -16.27 -11.49
CA ARG A 146 -4.89 -17.54 -11.70
C ARG A 146 -3.49 -17.35 -12.26
N ARG A 147 -2.74 -18.45 -12.33
CA ARG A 147 -1.44 -18.50 -12.98
C ARG A 147 -1.57 -18.19 -14.46
N GLY A 148 -0.72 -17.32 -14.97
CA GLY A 148 -0.55 -17.10 -16.41
C GLY A 148 0.54 -17.97 -17.00
N SER A 149 0.55 -18.06 -18.34
CA SER A 149 1.59 -18.71 -19.13
C SER A 149 1.88 -17.91 -20.40
N THR A 150 2.83 -18.35 -21.19
CA THR A 150 3.13 -17.73 -22.50
C THR A 150 1.96 -17.76 -23.47
N SER A 151 1.09 -18.76 -23.35
CA SER A 151 -0.18 -18.88 -24.10
C SER A 151 -1.37 -18.19 -23.45
N LEU A 152 -1.23 -17.83 -22.15
CA LEU A 152 -2.29 -17.19 -21.34
C LEU A 152 -1.73 -15.91 -20.69
N ARG A 153 -1.14 -15.03 -21.49
CA ARG A 153 -0.50 -13.78 -21.01
C ARG A 153 -1.49 -12.81 -20.36
N ASP A 154 -2.77 -12.89 -20.69
CA ASP A 154 -3.81 -12.08 -20.04
C ASP A 154 -3.88 -12.32 -18.53
N HIS A 155 -3.44 -13.48 -18.04
CA HIS A 155 -3.30 -13.78 -16.61
C HIS A 155 -1.95 -13.37 -16.00
N TRP A 156 -1.06 -12.74 -16.74
CA TRP A 156 0.12 -12.07 -16.19
C TRP A 156 -0.29 -10.74 -15.57
N ARG A 157 -0.96 -10.83 -14.42
CA ARG A 157 -1.55 -9.73 -13.68
C ARG A 157 -0.87 -9.57 -12.34
N THR A 158 -0.63 -8.35 -11.91
CA THR A 158 -0.23 -8.07 -10.53
C THR A 158 -1.48 -8.16 -9.66
N PRO A 159 -1.46 -8.97 -8.58
CA PRO A 159 -2.62 -9.09 -7.70
C PRO A 159 -2.89 -7.78 -6.96
N GLU A 160 -4.16 -7.50 -6.70
CA GLU A 160 -4.63 -6.38 -5.89
C GLU A 160 -4.97 -6.84 -4.48
N GLY A 161 -4.76 -5.97 -3.50
CA GLY A 161 -5.08 -6.26 -2.11
C GLY A 161 -4.02 -5.85 -1.12
N GLN A 162 -4.15 -6.37 0.09
CA GLN A 162 -3.21 -6.15 1.17
C GLN A 162 -2.30 -7.37 1.32
N PHE A 163 -1.02 -7.11 1.31
CA PHE A 163 0.03 -8.13 1.41
C PHE A 163 1.03 -7.74 2.49
N TYR A 164 1.90 -8.70 2.81
CA TYR A 164 3.06 -8.49 3.66
C TYR A 164 4.31 -9.06 2.99
N VAL A 165 5.44 -8.43 3.24
CA VAL A 165 6.74 -9.02 2.88
C VAL A 165 6.98 -10.21 3.80
N VAL A 166 7.02 -11.43 3.24
CA VAL A 166 7.24 -12.67 4.00
C VAL A 166 8.66 -13.20 3.88
N ARG A 167 9.42 -12.71 2.89
CA ARG A 167 10.82 -13.06 2.69
C ARG A 167 11.56 -11.94 1.98
N ARG A 168 12.78 -11.69 2.42
CA ARG A 168 13.75 -10.86 1.70
C ARG A 168 14.75 -11.78 1.01
N ASN A 169 14.85 -11.69 -0.32
CA ASN A 169 15.78 -12.48 -1.12
C ASN A 169 16.91 -11.59 -1.66
N PRO A 170 18.11 -11.62 -1.05
CA PRO A 170 19.25 -10.80 -1.51
C PRO A 170 19.89 -11.32 -2.82
N ASN A 171 19.60 -12.58 -3.18
CA ASN A 171 20.17 -13.27 -4.34
C ASN A 171 19.06 -13.66 -5.33
N SER A 172 18.12 -12.74 -5.59
CA SER A 172 17.10 -12.94 -6.61
C SER A 172 17.71 -12.94 -8.01
N GLN A 173 17.13 -13.72 -8.93
CA GLN A 173 17.47 -13.63 -10.35
C GLN A 173 17.19 -12.23 -10.93
N PHE A 174 16.43 -11.38 -10.21
CA PHE A 174 16.14 -10.00 -10.53
C PHE A 174 16.82 -9.04 -9.55
N TYR A 175 18.09 -9.24 -9.25
CA TYR A 175 18.90 -8.47 -8.32
C TYR A 175 18.58 -8.72 -6.85
N LYS A 176 17.53 -8.14 -6.31
CA LYS A 176 16.98 -8.34 -4.96
C LYS A 176 15.47 -8.39 -5.03
N ALA A 177 14.83 -9.12 -4.13
CA ALA A 177 13.39 -9.21 -4.11
C ALA A 177 12.81 -9.22 -2.69
N LEU A 178 11.64 -8.58 -2.56
CA LEU A 178 10.73 -8.65 -1.42
C LEU A 178 9.58 -9.57 -1.82
N VAL A 179 9.55 -10.78 -1.30
CA VAL A 179 8.53 -11.77 -1.60
C VAL A 179 7.27 -11.45 -0.80
N LEU A 180 6.12 -11.40 -1.47
CA LEU A 180 4.83 -11.14 -0.84
C LEU A 180 4.09 -12.44 -0.52
N ASN A 181 3.19 -12.41 0.47
CA ASN A 181 2.35 -13.54 0.88
C ASN A 181 1.20 -13.85 -0.11
N TYR A 182 1.44 -13.70 -1.41
CA TYR A 182 0.48 -14.09 -2.42
C TYR A 182 0.66 -15.58 -2.81
N PRO A 183 -0.44 -16.37 -2.93
CA PRO A 183 -1.85 -16.00 -2.74
C PRO A 183 -2.22 -15.86 -1.25
N THR A 184 -3.20 -14.97 -0.98
CA THR A 184 -3.75 -14.71 0.36
C THR A 184 -4.91 -15.64 0.69
N ALA A 185 -5.40 -15.61 1.93
CA ALA A 185 -6.60 -16.35 2.34
C ALA A 185 -7.85 -15.99 1.50
N SER A 186 -7.97 -14.73 1.04
CA SER A 186 -9.07 -14.31 0.17
C SER A 186 -8.96 -14.93 -1.22
N ASP A 187 -7.76 -14.96 -1.77
CA ASP A 187 -7.48 -15.62 -3.06
C ASP A 187 -7.75 -17.12 -2.99
N ALA A 188 -7.32 -17.77 -1.90
CA ALA A 188 -7.54 -19.19 -1.66
C ALA A 188 -9.03 -19.54 -1.59
N ARG A 189 -9.82 -18.74 -0.84
CA ARG A 189 -11.28 -18.94 -0.76
C ARG A 189 -11.95 -18.73 -2.12
N ARG A 190 -11.56 -17.71 -2.89
CA ARG A 190 -12.03 -17.45 -4.25
C ARG A 190 -11.65 -18.59 -5.20
N GLY A 191 -10.39 -18.99 -5.18
CA GLY A 191 -9.85 -20.04 -6.04
C GLY A 191 -10.50 -21.39 -5.79
N TYR A 192 -10.74 -21.77 -4.54
CA TYR A 192 -11.44 -23.00 -4.19
C TYR A 192 -12.91 -22.99 -4.65
N ARG A 193 -13.65 -21.90 -4.42
CA ARG A 193 -15.03 -21.77 -4.90
C ARG A 193 -15.13 -21.87 -6.41
N ASN A 194 -14.14 -21.40 -7.14
CA ASN A 194 -14.09 -21.43 -8.59
C ASN A 194 -13.46 -22.72 -9.17
N GLY A 195 -13.13 -23.70 -8.32
CA GLY A 195 -12.54 -24.98 -8.73
C GLY A 195 -11.11 -24.84 -9.28
N ILE A 196 -10.39 -23.76 -8.97
CA ILE A 196 -9.02 -23.50 -9.45
C ILE A 196 -8.00 -24.25 -8.61
N ILE A 197 -8.23 -24.36 -7.31
CA ILE A 197 -7.36 -25.07 -6.38
C ILE A 197 -8.13 -26.09 -5.54
N SER A 198 -7.42 -27.06 -5.01
CA SER A 198 -7.95 -28.08 -4.11
C SER A 198 -8.26 -27.54 -2.71
N ARG A 199 -9.00 -28.29 -1.92
CA ARG A 199 -9.27 -27.98 -0.51
C ARG A 199 -7.97 -27.90 0.31
N SER A 200 -7.05 -28.84 0.10
CA SER A 200 -5.77 -28.88 0.81
C SER A 200 -4.90 -27.65 0.50
N GLU A 201 -4.84 -27.20 -0.75
CA GLU A 201 -4.14 -25.97 -1.13
C GLU A 201 -4.77 -24.73 -0.48
N ARG A 202 -6.12 -24.65 -0.51
CA ARG A 202 -6.84 -23.57 0.17
C ARG A 202 -6.48 -23.49 1.66
N ASP A 203 -6.52 -24.63 2.36
CA ASP A 203 -6.30 -24.67 3.81
C ASP A 203 -4.83 -24.32 4.14
N ALA A 204 -3.88 -24.83 3.35
CA ALA A 204 -2.46 -24.48 3.50
C ALA A 204 -2.16 -23.00 3.25
N ILE A 205 -2.82 -22.37 2.25
CA ILE A 205 -2.68 -20.94 1.98
C ILE A 205 -3.25 -20.12 3.15
N ILE A 206 -4.44 -20.49 3.65
CA ILE A 206 -5.07 -19.80 4.77
C ILE A 206 -4.18 -19.85 6.02
N GLU A 207 -3.64 -21.03 6.34
CA GLU A 207 -2.73 -21.19 7.47
C GLU A 207 -1.46 -20.33 7.34
N ALA A 208 -0.89 -20.26 6.13
CA ALA A 208 0.28 -19.44 5.87
C ALA A 208 -0.03 -17.94 6.00
N ASP A 209 -1.20 -17.49 5.51
CA ASP A 209 -1.64 -16.10 5.56
C ASP A 209 -1.87 -15.65 7.02
N GLU A 210 -2.52 -16.47 7.86
CA GLU A 210 -2.72 -16.21 9.28
C GLU A 210 -1.41 -16.06 10.06
N ARG A 211 -0.34 -16.72 9.61
CA ARG A 211 1.00 -16.63 10.21
C ARG A 211 1.91 -15.59 9.57
N ILE A 212 1.44 -14.85 8.58
CA ILE A 212 2.27 -13.96 7.77
C ILE A 212 3.54 -14.68 7.28
N SER A 213 3.35 -15.85 6.70
CA SER A 213 4.41 -16.71 6.20
C SER A 213 4.25 -17.03 4.71
N MET A 214 5.25 -17.68 4.12
CA MET A 214 5.19 -18.02 2.69
C MET A 214 4.09 -19.05 2.43
N PRO A 215 3.09 -18.73 1.59
CA PRO A 215 2.09 -19.71 1.17
C PRO A 215 2.68 -20.72 0.15
N PRO A 216 1.95 -21.78 -0.20
CA PRO A 216 2.29 -22.62 -1.35
C PRO A 216 2.42 -21.79 -2.63
N MET A 217 3.63 -21.71 -3.19
CA MET A 217 3.96 -20.82 -4.31
C MET A 217 3.68 -21.40 -5.70
N ASN A 218 3.32 -22.68 -5.79
CA ASN A 218 3.17 -23.41 -7.06
C ASN A 218 1.75 -23.90 -7.31
N THR A 219 0.74 -23.16 -6.84
CA THR A 219 -0.67 -23.46 -7.11
C THR A 219 -1.13 -22.91 -8.46
N GLU A 220 -2.33 -23.30 -8.91
CA GLU A 220 -2.96 -22.71 -10.09
C GLU A 220 -3.40 -21.25 -9.92
N LEU A 221 -3.41 -20.71 -8.69
CA LEU A 221 -3.55 -19.27 -8.46
C LEU A 221 -2.27 -18.50 -8.85
N GLY A 222 -1.15 -19.18 -8.91
CA GLY A 222 0.17 -18.61 -9.05
C GLY A 222 0.90 -18.56 -7.70
N GLY A 223 1.89 -17.71 -7.62
CA GLY A 223 2.77 -17.48 -6.46
C GLY A 223 3.97 -16.68 -6.92
N TRP A 224 4.97 -16.53 -6.06
CA TRP A 224 6.21 -15.79 -6.35
C TRP A 224 5.93 -14.37 -6.86
N VAL A 225 4.94 -13.69 -6.26
CA VAL A 225 4.73 -12.27 -6.48
C VAL A 225 5.72 -11.51 -5.61
N GLU A 226 6.50 -10.66 -6.24
CA GLU A 226 7.62 -9.97 -5.62
C GLU A 226 7.65 -8.49 -6.00
N ILE A 227 8.20 -7.65 -5.12
CA ILE A 227 8.75 -6.36 -5.52
C ILE A 227 10.26 -6.59 -5.72
N HIS A 228 10.79 -6.40 -6.93
CA HIS A 228 12.16 -6.76 -7.26
C HIS A 228 12.88 -5.70 -8.11
N GLY A 229 14.18 -5.86 -8.27
CA GLY A 229 15.01 -5.03 -9.15
C GLY A 229 14.81 -5.34 -10.63
N ASP A 230 15.77 -4.93 -11.44
CA ASP A 230 15.81 -5.09 -12.91
C ASP A 230 14.58 -4.53 -13.64
N GLY A 231 13.88 -3.57 -13.01
CA GLY A 231 12.81 -2.80 -13.65
C GLY A 231 13.38 -1.86 -14.72
N THR A 232 12.56 -1.55 -15.71
CA THR A 232 12.97 -0.72 -16.87
C THR A 232 13.19 0.74 -16.53
N GLY A 233 12.64 1.24 -15.40
CA GLY A 233 12.59 2.67 -15.08
C GLY A 233 11.64 3.49 -15.96
N ALA A 234 10.98 2.85 -16.93
CA ALA A 234 10.07 3.48 -17.89
C ALA A 234 8.58 3.36 -17.50
N ALA A 235 8.28 2.67 -16.39
CA ALA A 235 6.92 2.43 -15.91
C ALA A 235 6.06 1.69 -16.95
N THR A 236 6.50 0.50 -17.34
CA THR A 236 5.88 -0.36 -18.37
C THR A 236 5.13 -1.55 -17.76
N ASN A 237 4.43 -2.32 -18.58
CA ASN A 237 3.70 -3.51 -18.16
C ASN A 237 4.26 -4.74 -18.90
N TRP A 238 5.12 -5.52 -18.24
CA TRP A 238 5.79 -6.65 -18.87
C TRP A 238 5.93 -7.88 -17.97
N THR A 239 5.79 -7.71 -16.64
CA THR A 239 6.05 -8.79 -15.70
C THR A 239 4.94 -9.85 -15.73
N GLN A 240 5.20 -11.00 -15.11
CA GLN A 240 4.19 -12.06 -14.96
C GLN A 240 3.26 -11.85 -13.74
N GLY A 241 3.40 -10.69 -13.09
CA GLY A 241 2.62 -10.30 -11.92
C GLY A 241 3.42 -9.66 -10.80
N CYS A 242 4.74 -9.62 -10.92
CA CYS A 242 5.61 -8.90 -10.00
C CYS A 242 5.53 -7.38 -10.21
N VAL A 243 6.06 -6.64 -9.25
CA VAL A 243 6.31 -5.20 -9.34
C VAL A 243 7.82 -5.00 -9.47
N ALA A 244 8.29 -4.49 -10.62
CA ALA A 244 9.70 -4.27 -10.84
C ALA A 244 10.07 -2.79 -10.74
N VAL A 245 11.15 -2.49 -10.03
CA VAL A 245 11.74 -1.16 -9.90
C VAL A 245 13.20 -1.20 -10.35
N THR A 246 13.84 -0.06 -10.56
CA THR A 246 15.27 -0.05 -10.89
C THR A 246 16.11 -0.64 -9.74
N ASN A 247 17.31 -1.10 -10.00
CA ASN A 247 18.18 -1.64 -8.96
C ASN A 247 18.56 -0.61 -7.90
N GLU A 248 18.70 0.65 -8.28
CA GLU A 248 18.92 1.76 -7.35
C GLU A 248 17.71 1.96 -6.41
N ASP A 249 16.50 1.98 -6.97
CA ASP A 249 15.27 2.10 -6.21
C ASP A 249 15.04 0.88 -5.31
N MET A 250 15.38 -0.33 -5.81
CA MET A 250 15.32 -1.55 -5.03
C MET A 250 16.29 -1.52 -3.83
N ASN A 251 17.48 -0.94 -3.96
CA ASN A 251 18.40 -0.73 -2.83
C ASN A 251 17.79 0.17 -1.77
N THR A 252 17.09 1.23 -2.20
CA THR A 252 16.38 2.12 -1.26
C THR A 252 15.25 1.38 -0.54
N LEU A 253 14.39 0.65 -1.26
CA LEU A 253 13.33 -0.17 -0.66
C LEU A 253 13.91 -1.21 0.30
N TRP A 254 14.97 -1.89 -0.12
CA TRP A 254 15.67 -2.90 0.69
C TRP A 254 16.14 -2.38 2.04
N TRP A 255 16.67 -1.17 2.07
CA TRP A 255 17.16 -0.56 3.31
C TRP A 255 16.04 -0.33 4.35
N TRP A 256 14.87 0.08 3.90
CA TRP A 256 13.76 0.46 4.76
C TRP A 256 12.79 -0.66 5.10
N THR A 257 12.77 -1.73 4.31
CA THR A 257 11.79 -2.80 4.46
C THR A 257 12.33 -4.01 5.20
N GLN A 258 11.44 -4.71 5.88
CA GLN A 258 11.74 -5.94 6.61
C GLN A 258 10.62 -6.96 6.36
N VAL A 259 10.81 -8.21 6.82
CA VAL A 259 9.70 -9.16 6.93
C VAL A 259 8.61 -8.54 7.81
N GLY A 260 7.36 -8.69 7.41
CA GLY A 260 6.21 -8.05 8.05
C GLY A 260 5.87 -6.65 7.50
N THR A 261 6.70 -6.05 6.62
CA THR A 261 6.34 -4.76 5.99
C THR A 261 5.04 -4.89 5.21
N PRO A 262 4.00 -4.07 5.54
CA PRO A 262 2.73 -4.08 4.82
C PRO A 262 2.89 -3.52 3.40
N VAL A 263 2.18 -4.13 2.46
CA VAL A 263 2.14 -3.72 1.04
C VAL A 263 0.69 -3.68 0.57
N LEU A 264 0.22 -2.51 0.15
CA LEU A 264 -1.05 -2.35 -0.54
C LEU A 264 -0.80 -2.29 -2.05
N VAL A 265 -1.48 -3.14 -2.81
CA VAL A 265 -1.46 -3.13 -4.29
C VAL A 265 -2.86 -2.77 -4.78
N GLU A 266 -2.98 -1.77 -5.67
CA GLU A 266 -4.26 -1.28 -6.21
C GLU A 266 -4.16 -0.81 -7.67
#